data_48c9cfcb8c4fda8c08a8b894a4dd92ad
#
_entry.id   48c9cfcb8c4fda8c08a8b894a4dd92ad
#
_cell.length_a   1.000
_cell.length_b   1.000
_cell.length_c   1.000
_cell.angle_alpha   90.00
_cell.angle_beta   90.00
_cell.angle_gamma   90.00
#
_symmetry.space_group_name_H-M   'P 1'
#
loop_
_entity.id
_entity.type
_entity.pdbx_description
1 polymer ?
#
loop_
_entity_poly.entity_id
_entity_poly.type
_entity_poly.pdbx_seq_one_letter_code
_entity_poly.pdbx_strand_id
1 'polypeptide(L)'
;LLKYIFKKNQFYFFSFLACVIYLSIFSLIIWNFLIPLSNKSIISLIFIISICIFTDIGGFVFGKLLGGKKLTQISPNKTYSGVIGSFFFSIISGHYFYIFFKMYLIFEINYLIFIIIISLISQFGDLMISFLKRKAKIKDTGTILPGHGGILDRIDGVLIALPFGIVLISI
;
A
#
# COMPACT_ATOMS: atom_id res chain seq x y z
N LEU A 1 -35.71 12.52 12.33
CA LEU A 1 -35.41 11.18 11.82
C LEU A 1 -35.12 11.21 10.31
N LEU A 2 -36.00 11.78 9.47
CA LEU A 2 -35.84 11.92 8.01
C LEU A 2 -34.55 12.67 7.63
N LYS A 3 -34.25 13.81 8.27
CA LYS A 3 -33.01 14.58 8.05
C LYS A 3 -31.75 13.77 8.34
N TYR A 4 -31.77 12.87 9.35
CA TYR A 4 -30.66 12.00 9.70
C TYR A 4 -30.45 10.89 8.66
N ILE A 5 -31.55 10.28 8.17
CA ILE A 5 -31.51 9.26 7.12
C ILE A 5 -30.99 9.84 5.81
N PHE A 6 -31.46 11.04 5.41
CA PHE A 6 -30.96 11.75 4.21
C PHE A 6 -29.47 12.06 4.31
N LYS A 7 -29.00 12.58 5.45
CA LYS A 7 -27.60 12.88 5.68
C LYS A 7 -26.72 11.63 5.66
N LYS A 8 -27.23 10.49 6.16
CA LYS A 8 -26.55 9.20 6.14
C LYS A 8 -26.43 8.66 4.70
N ASN A 9 -27.50 8.72 3.91
CA ASN A 9 -27.50 8.27 2.53
C ASN A 9 -26.56 9.13 1.64
N GLN A 10 -26.56 10.45 1.84
CA GLN A 10 -25.63 11.34 1.14
C GLN A 10 -24.17 11.00 1.46
N PHE A 11 -23.83 10.72 2.72
CA PHE A 11 -22.48 10.34 3.10
C PHE A 11 -22.02 9.05 2.41
N TYR A 12 -22.87 8.04 2.33
CA TYR A 12 -22.54 6.79 1.63
C TYR A 12 -22.40 7.01 0.12
N PHE A 13 -23.24 7.83 -0.47
CA PHE A 13 -23.15 8.18 -1.89
C PHE A 13 -21.85 8.89 -2.23
N PHE A 14 -21.45 9.91 -1.46
CA PHE A 14 -20.18 10.62 -1.66
C PHE A 14 -18.96 9.71 -1.42
N SER A 15 -19.02 8.83 -0.42
CA SER A 15 -17.94 7.86 -0.18
C SER A 15 -17.79 6.86 -1.33
N PHE A 16 -18.90 6.38 -1.88
CA PHE A 16 -18.92 5.52 -3.06
C PHE A 16 -18.35 6.22 -4.28
N LEU A 17 -18.79 7.46 -4.55
CA LEU A 17 -18.29 8.27 -5.66
C LEU A 17 -16.78 8.52 -5.55
N ALA A 18 -16.29 8.87 -4.36
CA ALA A 18 -14.87 9.06 -4.10
C ALA A 18 -14.05 7.77 -4.36
N CYS A 19 -14.58 6.60 -3.98
CA CYS A 19 -13.96 5.32 -4.26
C CYS A 19 -13.89 5.03 -5.76
N VAL A 20 -14.98 5.26 -6.49
CA VAL A 20 -15.03 5.07 -7.95
C VAL A 20 -14.04 6.00 -8.65
N ILE A 21 -14.00 7.28 -8.27
CA ILE A 21 -13.04 8.26 -8.82
C ILE A 21 -11.60 7.81 -8.54
N TYR A 22 -11.31 7.39 -7.30
CA TYR A 22 -9.98 6.91 -6.93
C TYR A 22 -9.56 5.70 -7.79
N LEU A 23 -10.41 4.69 -7.94
CA LEU A 23 -10.12 3.50 -8.74
C LEU A 23 -9.97 3.83 -10.23
N SER A 24 -10.73 4.81 -10.74
CA SER A 24 -10.60 5.28 -12.12
C SER A 24 -9.25 5.96 -12.35
N ILE A 25 -8.85 6.85 -11.45
CA ILE A 25 -7.55 7.53 -11.53
C ILE A 25 -6.42 6.50 -11.38
N PHE A 26 -6.53 5.58 -10.43
CA PHE A 26 -5.57 4.49 -10.22
C PHE A 26 -5.36 3.65 -11.49
N SER A 27 -6.47 3.22 -12.13
CA SER A 27 -6.39 2.43 -13.36
C SER A 27 -5.81 3.22 -14.53
N LEU A 28 -6.14 4.52 -14.65
CA LEU A 28 -5.58 5.39 -15.68
C LEU A 28 -4.07 5.60 -15.51
N ILE A 29 -3.58 5.79 -14.29
CA ILE A 29 -2.14 5.94 -14.02
C ILE A 29 -1.40 4.67 -14.45
N ILE A 30 -1.88 3.49 -14.03
CA ILE A 30 -1.26 2.21 -14.41
C ILE A 30 -1.32 1.99 -15.91
N TRP A 31 -2.46 2.25 -16.54
CA TRP A 31 -2.65 2.10 -17.97
C TRP A 31 -1.66 2.96 -18.76
N ASN A 32 -1.58 4.26 -18.46
CA ASN A 32 -0.67 5.17 -19.14
C ASN A 32 0.80 4.77 -18.94
N PHE A 33 1.16 4.27 -17.76
CA PHE A 33 2.51 3.80 -17.48
C PHE A 33 2.86 2.52 -18.25
N LEU A 34 1.87 1.66 -18.52
CA LEU A 34 2.04 0.40 -19.23
C LEU A 34 1.89 0.51 -20.74
N ILE A 35 1.28 1.59 -21.28
CA ILE A 35 1.07 1.75 -22.73
C ILE A 35 2.32 1.43 -23.56
N PRO A 36 3.55 1.85 -23.19
CA PRO A 36 4.75 1.53 -23.96
C PRO A 36 5.09 0.03 -23.98
N LEU A 37 4.44 -0.80 -23.13
CA LEU A 37 4.72 -2.25 -22.93
C LEU A 37 6.24 -2.54 -22.89
N SER A 38 6.99 -1.62 -22.31
CA SER A 38 8.44 -1.74 -22.21
C SER A 38 8.81 -2.62 -21.02
N ASN A 39 9.91 -3.35 -21.15
CA ASN A 39 10.48 -4.08 -20.01
C ASN A 39 10.74 -3.18 -18.81
N LYS A 40 11.07 -1.89 -19.07
CA LYS A 40 11.28 -0.90 -18.02
C LYS A 40 10.01 -0.66 -17.20
N SER A 41 8.88 -0.43 -17.85
CA SER A 41 7.59 -0.19 -17.16
C SER A 41 7.17 -1.39 -16.31
N ILE A 42 7.27 -2.60 -16.87
CA ILE A 42 6.88 -3.84 -16.19
C ILE A 42 7.79 -4.09 -14.97
N ILE A 43 9.11 -3.99 -15.15
CA ILE A 43 10.08 -4.21 -14.07
C ILE A 43 9.93 -3.16 -12.98
N SER A 44 9.67 -1.91 -13.32
CA SER A 44 9.42 -0.84 -12.35
C SER A 44 8.15 -1.11 -11.51
N LEU A 45 7.08 -1.60 -12.12
CA LEU A 45 5.88 -2.01 -11.38
C LEU A 45 6.15 -3.16 -10.42
N ILE A 46 6.84 -4.20 -10.90
CA ILE A 46 7.21 -5.35 -10.07
C ILE A 46 8.10 -4.89 -8.91
N PHE A 47 9.00 -3.94 -9.15
CA PHE A 47 9.85 -3.36 -8.11
C PHE A 47 9.05 -2.67 -7.02
N ILE A 48 8.09 -1.80 -7.36
CA ILE A 48 7.24 -1.13 -6.37
C ILE A 48 6.43 -2.15 -5.57
N ILE A 49 5.82 -3.13 -6.24
CA ILE A 49 5.03 -4.18 -5.60
C ILE A 49 5.90 -5.02 -4.66
N SER A 50 7.12 -5.37 -5.08
CA SER A 50 8.05 -6.13 -4.23
C SER A 50 8.41 -5.38 -2.95
N ILE A 51 8.68 -4.07 -3.03
CA ILE A 51 8.93 -3.23 -1.85
C ILE A 51 7.74 -3.28 -0.89
N CYS A 52 6.50 -3.15 -1.39
CA CYS A 52 5.30 -3.22 -0.54
C CYS A 52 5.16 -4.58 0.15
N ILE A 53 5.34 -5.69 -0.59
CA ILE A 53 5.25 -7.04 -0.04
C ILE A 53 6.28 -7.26 1.07
N PHE A 54 7.54 -6.88 0.83
CA PHE A 54 8.60 -7.06 1.82
C PHE A 54 8.45 -6.09 3.01
N THR A 55 7.85 -4.92 2.82
CA THR A 55 7.44 -4.01 3.90
C THR A 55 6.46 -4.72 4.83
N ASP A 56 5.44 -5.38 4.29
CA ASP A 56 4.41 -6.07 5.08
C ASP A 56 4.99 -7.32 5.77
N ILE A 57 5.80 -8.11 5.07
CA ILE A 57 6.49 -9.27 5.64
C ILE A 57 7.39 -8.85 6.80
N GLY A 58 8.21 -7.81 6.61
CA GLY A 58 9.10 -7.28 7.64
C GLY A 58 8.34 -6.78 8.86
N GLY A 59 7.24 -6.05 8.63
CA GLY A 59 6.34 -5.57 9.68
C GLY A 59 5.72 -6.70 10.49
N PHE A 60 5.27 -7.76 9.82
CA PHE A 60 4.69 -8.93 10.47
C PHE A 60 5.74 -9.72 11.26
N VAL A 61 6.89 -10.03 10.64
CA VAL A 61 7.94 -10.84 11.25
C VAL A 61 8.51 -10.16 12.50
N PHE A 62 8.96 -8.92 12.36
CA PHE A 62 9.54 -8.18 13.48
C PHE A 62 8.50 -7.81 14.54
N GLY A 63 7.29 -7.46 14.11
CA GLY A 63 6.19 -7.18 15.03
C GLY A 63 5.82 -8.39 15.89
N LYS A 64 5.88 -9.60 15.33
CA LYS A 64 5.57 -10.84 16.04
C LYS A 64 6.74 -11.34 16.90
N LEU A 65 7.98 -11.27 16.39
CA LEU A 65 9.16 -11.77 17.09
C LEU A 65 9.60 -10.89 18.25
N LEU A 66 9.66 -9.56 18.01
CA LEU A 66 10.14 -8.60 19.00
C LEU A 66 9.01 -8.00 19.84
N GLY A 67 7.78 -7.97 19.30
CA GLY A 67 6.64 -7.37 19.99
C GLY A 67 6.86 -5.89 20.30
N GLY A 68 6.43 -5.46 21.46
CA GLY A 68 6.68 -4.11 21.97
C GLY A 68 5.45 -3.20 21.94
N LYS A 69 5.66 -1.89 22.05
CA LYS A 69 4.58 -0.89 22.12
C LYS A 69 3.77 -0.90 20.82
N LYS A 70 2.45 -0.87 20.97
CA LYS A 70 1.51 -0.78 19.83
C LYS A 70 1.65 0.57 19.15
N LEU A 71 1.61 0.58 17.81
CA LEU A 71 1.76 1.79 17.02
C LEU A 71 0.51 2.67 17.11
N THR A 72 -0.67 2.06 16.99
CA THR A 72 -1.96 2.78 17.04
C THR A 72 -3.06 1.93 17.68
N GLN A 73 -4.11 2.61 18.18
CA GLN A 73 -5.32 1.92 18.66
C GLN A 73 -6.17 1.37 17.52
N ILE A 74 -6.02 1.92 16.33
CA ILE A 74 -6.78 1.56 15.12
C ILE A 74 -6.38 0.16 14.62
N SER A 75 -5.10 -0.14 14.67
CA SER A 75 -4.52 -1.43 14.30
C SER A 75 -3.65 -1.97 15.44
N PRO A 76 -4.26 -2.67 16.42
CA PRO A 76 -3.57 -3.10 17.64
C PRO A 76 -2.49 -4.16 17.41
N ASN A 77 -2.43 -4.75 16.23
CA ASN A 77 -1.41 -5.73 15.85
C ASN A 77 -0.13 -5.08 15.30
N LYS A 78 -0.16 -3.77 14.98
CA LYS A 78 1.04 -3.04 14.51
C LYS A 78 1.84 -2.52 15.68
N THR A 79 3.16 -2.76 15.65
CA THR A 79 4.13 -2.36 16.69
C THR A 79 5.22 -1.46 16.11
N TYR A 80 5.89 -0.70 16.96
CA TYR A 80 7.06 0.09 16.54
C TYR A 80 8.21 -0.79 16.03
N SER A 81 8.43 -1.95 16.64
CA SER A 81 9.39 -2.94 16.13
C SER A 81 9.05 -3.43 14.74
N GLY A 82 7.74 -3.61 14.46
CA GLY A 82 7.26 -3.95 13.12
C GLY A 82 7.58 -2.86 12.09
N VAL A 83 7.42 -1.58 12.43
CA VAL A 83 7.80 -0.47 11.53
C VAL A 83 9.28 -0.51 11.17
N ILE A 84 10.15 -0.73 12.14
CA ILE A 84 11.60 -0.86 11.91
C ILE A 84 11.88 -2.08 11.01
N GLY A 85 11.24 -3.22 11.30
CA GLY A 85 11.36 -4.43 10.49
C GLY A 85 10.88 -4.25 9.06
N SER A 86 9.81 -3.47 8.84
CA SER A 86 9.31 -3.10 7.52
C SER A 86 10.39 -2.40 6.69
N PHE A 87 11.04 -1.38 7.25
CA PHE A 87 12.13 -0.69 6.56
C PHE A 87 13.33 -1.59 6.30
N PHE A 88 13.71 -2.39 7.27
CA PHE A 88 14.85 -3.29 7.13
C PHE A 88 14.65 -4.28 5.98
N PHE A 89 13.50 -4.95 5.92
CA PHE A 89 13.19 -5.90 4.87
C PHE A 89 13.01 -5.24 3.49
N SER A 90 12.35 -4.09 3.43
CA SER A 90 12.17 -3.37 2.18
C SER A 90 13.49 -2.86 1.60
N ILE A 91 14.42 -2.37 2.43
CA ILE A 91 15.73 -1.92 1.99
C ILE A 91 16.55 -3.11 1.46
N ILE A 92 16.61 -4.22 2.18
CA ILE A 92 17.35 -5.40 1.73
C ILE A 92 16.78 -5.92 0.41
N SER A 93 15.48 -6.20 0.34
CA SER A 93 14.86 -6.75 -0.86
C SER A 93 14.94 -5.80 -2.04
N GLY A 94 14.67 -4.50 -1.83
CA GLY A 94 14.74 -3.50 -2.86
C GLY A 94 16.17 -3.28 -3.37
N HIS A 95 17.18 -3.33 -2.50
CA HIS A 95 18.58 -3.24 -2.89
C HIS A 95 19.00 -4.42 -3.79
N TYR A 96 18.66 -5.66 -3.39
CA TYR A 96 18.94 -6.83 -4.22
C TYR A 96 18.21 -6.76 -5.56
N PHE A 97 16.93 -6.41 -5.55
CA PHE A 97 16.17 -6.24 -6.80
C PHE A 97 16.81 -5.18 -7.70
N TYR A 98 17.22 -4.04 -7.15
CA TYR A 98 17.88 -2.98 -7.91
C TYR A 98 19.20 -3.47 -8.54
N ILE A 99 20.04 -4.22 -7.84
CA ILE A 99 21.30 -4.77 -8.38
C ILE A 99 21.03 -5.65 -9.61
N PHE A 100 20.03 -6.55 -9.52
CA PHE A 100 19.71 -7.47 -10.62
C PHE A 100 19.10 -6.77 -11.85
N PHE A 101 18.28 -5.75 -11.62
CA PHE A 101 17.50 -5.09 -12.68
C PHE A 101 17.95 -3.64 -12.96
N LYS A 102 19.14 -3.25 -12.57
CA LYS A 102 19.68 -1.90 -12.70
C LYS A 102 19.57 -1.32 -14.12
N MET A 103 19.69 -2.15 -15.16
CA MET A 103 19.58 -1.71 -16.56
C MET A 103 18.17 -1.22 -16.94
N TYR A 104 17.17 -1.66 -16.21
CA TYR A 104 15.76 -1.32 -16.48
C TYR A 104 15.20 -0.28 -15.51
N LEU A 105 15.86 -0.08 -14.37
CA LEU A 105 15.45 0.84 -13.33
C LEU A 105 16.26 2.14 -13.42
N ILE A 106 15.68 3.16 -14.04
CA ILE A 106 16.29 4.49 -14.14
C ILE A 106 15.56 5.38 -13.16
N PHE A 107 16.27 5.88 -12.14
CA PHE A 107 15.76 6.81 -11.15
C PHE A 107 16.54 8.12 -11.24
N GLU A 108 15.86 9.25 -11.23
CA GLU A 108 16.49 10.56 -10.97
C GLU A 108 16.83 10.71 -9.49
N ILE A 109 16.02 10.09 -8.63
CA ILE A 109 16.23 10.07 -7.18
C ILE A 109 17.09 8.86 -6.80
N ASN A 110 17.87 8.99 -5.72
CA ASN A 110 18.59 7.85 -5.17
C ASN A 110 17.65 6.68 -4.87
N TYR A 111 17.95 5.50 -5.40
CA TYR A 111 17.07 4.31 -5.28
C TYR A 111 16.80 3.90 -3.82
N LEU A 112 17.73 4.14 -2.88
CA LEU A 112 17.50 3.87 -1.46
C LEU A 112 16.45 4.80 -0.87
N ILE A 113 16.49 6.09 -1.23
CA ILE A 113 15.48 7.06 -0.82
C ILE A 113 14.12 6.66 -1.40
N PHE A 114 14.08 6.24 -2.67
CA PHE A 114 12.87 5.72 -3.30
C PHE A 114 12.26 4.54 -2.53
N ILE A 115 13.08 3.53 -2.17
CA ILE A 115 12.63 2.36 -1.39
C ILE A 115 12.01 2.80 -0.05
N ILE A 116 12.68 3.71 0.67
CA ILE A 116 12.21 4.21 1.96
C ILE A 116 10.88 4.95 1.81
N ILE A 117 10.74 5.81 0.80
CA ILE A 117 9.50 6.55 0.54
C ILE A 117 8.35 5.58 0.22
N ILE A 118 8.56 4.60 -0.67
CA ILE A 118 7.52 3.63 -1.02
C ILE A 118 7.12 2.78 0.18
N SER A 119 8.08 2.33 0.99
CA SER A 119 7.81 1.59 2.22
C SER A 119 7.00 2.42 3.23
N LEU A 120 7.32 3.71 3.39
CA LEU A 120 6.54 4.64 4.22
C LEU A 120 5.11 4.79 3.73
N ILE A 121 4.94 5.04 2.43
CA ILE A 121 3.61 5.23 1.81
C ILE A 121 2.78 3.95 1.91
N SER A 122 3.38 2.77 1.72
CA SER A 122 2.70 1.48 1.90
C SER A 122 2.19 1.30 3.33
N GLN A 123 3.03 1.55 4.33
CA GLN A 123 2.64 1.47 5.74
C GLN A 123 1.52 2.47 6.10
N PHE A 124 1.61 3.69 5.57
CA PHE A 124 0.57 4.70 5.75
C PHE A 124 -0.74 4.29 5.08
N GLY A 125 -0.67 3.72 3.87
CA GLY A 125 -1.81 3.22 3.12
C GLY A 125 -2.58 2.15 3.89
N ASP A 126 -1.88 1.15 4.42
CA ASP A 126 -2.48 0.11 5.23
C ASP A 126 -3.12 0.67 6.52
N LEU A 127 -2.49 1.64 7.19
CA LEU A 127 -3.10 2.32 8.34
C LEU A 127 -4.36 3.10 7.96
N MET A 128 -4.33 3.80 6.83
CA MET A 128 -5.47 4.60 6.32
C MET A 128 -6.67 3.71 5.99
N ILE A 129 -6.45 2.62 5.26
CA ILE A 129 -7.52 1.67 4.92
C ILE A 129 -8.03 0.96 6.19
N SER A 130 -7.15 0.59 7.11
CA SER A 130 -7.52 0.05 8.41
C SER A 130 -8.42 1.02 9.19
N PHE A 131 -8.10 2.32 9.18
CA PHE A 131 -8.95 3.35 9.80
C PHE A 131 -10.34 3.42 9.15
N LEU A 132 -10.41 3.41 7.81
CA LEU A 132 -11.68 3.41 7.08
C LEU A 132 -12.53 2.18 7.42
N LYS A 133 -11.92 0.99 7.50
CA LYS A 133 -12.60 -0.25 7.93
C LYS A 133 -13.21 -0.10 9.34
N ARG A 134 -12.46 0.43 10.31
CA ARG A 134 -12.98 0.66 11.67
C ARG A 134 -14.11 1.70 11.70
N LYS A 135 -14.01 2.77 10.91
CA LYS A 135 -15.08 3.76 10.78
C LYS A 135 -16.35 3.15 10.18
N ALA A 136 -16.21 2.20 9.27
CA ALA A 136 -17.32 1.42 8.73
C ALA A 136 -17.82 0.32 9.66
N LYS A 137 -17.22 0.14 10.86
CA LYS A 137 -17.54 -0.92 11.85
C LYS A 137 -17.31 -2.34 11.31
N ILE A 138 -16.42 -2.51 10.34
CA ILE A 138 -16.00 -3.80 9.83
C ILE A 138 -14.52 -4.04 10.20
N LYS A 139 -14.11 -5.29 10.20
CA LYS A 139 -12.71 -5.69 10.43
C LYS A 139 -12.05 -6.06 9.11
N ASP A 140 -12.72 -6.86 8.32
CA ASP A 140 -12.25 -7.40 7.06
C ASP A 140 -13.20 -6.99 5.93
N THR A 141 -12.70 -6.82 4.71
CA THR A 141 -13.49 -6.36 3.56
C THR A 141 -14.25 -7.49 2.85
N GLY A 142 -14.08 -8.72 3.30
CA GLY A 142 -14.77 -9.89 2.75
C GLY A 142 -14.32 -11.19 3.39
N THR A 143 -14.90 -12.30 2.92
CA THR A 143 -14.62 -13.66 3.41
C THR A 143 -14.15 -14.59 2.28
N ILE A 144 -13.68 -14.01 1.16
CA ILE A 144 -13.29 -14.76 -0.06
C ILE A 144 -12.10 -15.67 0.23
N LEU A 145 -11.16 -15.21 1.07
CA LEU A 145 -10.00 -16.01 1.45
C LEU A 145 -10.23 -16.66 2.84
N PRO A 146 -10.42 -17.99 2.93
CA PRO A 146 -10.64 -18.66 4.20
C PRO A 146 -9.52 -18.34 5.20
N GLY A 147 -9.86 -17.80 6.37
CA GLY A 147 -8.94 -17.43 7.43
C GLY A 147 -8.11 -16.16 7.17
N HIS A 148 -8.26 -15.50 6.01
CA HIS A 148 -7.40 -14.38 5.60
C HIS A 148 -8.14 -13.09 5.22
N GLY A 149 -9.49 -13.06 5.30
CA GLY A 149 -10.29 -11.87 4.98
C GLY A 149 -10.56 -11.69 3.47
N GLY A 150 -10.72 -10.47 3.03
CA GLY A 150 -10.94 -10.10 1.64
C GLY A 150 -9.65 -9.89 0.84
N ILE A 151 -9.77 -9.89 -0.48
CA ILE A 151 -8.65 -9.58 -1.39
C ILE A 151 -8.13 -8.16 -1.15
N LEU A 152 -9.01 -7.20 -0.90
CA LEU A 152 -8.65 -5.81 -0.64
C LEU A 152 -7.76 -5.66 0.61
N ASP A 153 -7.95 -6.54 1.61
CA ASP A 153 -7.15 -6.55 2.84
C ASP A 153 -5.69 -6.98 2.61
N ARG A 154 -5.36 -7.45 1.40
CA ARG A 154 -4.01 -7.87 0.99
C ARG A 154 -3.26 -6.85 0.15
N ILE A 155 -3.97 -5.95 -0.46
CA ILE A 155 -3.40 -4.96 -1.38
C ILE A 155 -3.59 -3.53 -0.87
N ASP A 156 -4.06 -3.35 0.37
CA ASP A 156 -4.38 -2.04 0.93
C ASP A 156 -3.17 -1.09 0.95
N GLY A 157 -1.99 -1.55 1.33
CA GLY A 157 -0.76 -0.76 1.23
C GLY A 157 -0.36 -0.47 -0.23
N VAL A 158 -0.49 -1.47 -1.11
CA VAL A 158 -0.14 -1.36 -2.54
C VAL A 158 -1.02 -0.34 -3.26
N LEU A 159 -2.32 -0.29 -2.94
CA LEU A 159 -3.26 0.63 -3.58
C LEU A 159 -2.80 2.08 -3.50
N ILE A 160 -2.19 2.50 -2.41
CA ILE A 160 -1.69 3.87 -2.25
C ILE A 160 -0.24 3.98 -2.73
N ALA A 161 0.61 3.02 -2.42
CA ALA A 161 2.03 3.09 -2.75
C ALA A 161 2.32 3.00 -4.26
N LEU A 162 1.53 2.21 -5.01
CA LEU A 162 1.79 1.96 -6.42
C LEU A 162 1.62 3.21 -7.29
N PRO A 163 0.52 3.98 -7.25
CA PRO A 163 0.39 5.20 -8.05
C PRO A 163 1.43 6.26 -7.65
N PHE A 164 1.76 6.39 -6.37
CA PHE A 164 2.83 7.27 -5.92
C PHE A 164 4.20 6.85 -6.48
N GLY A 165 4.50 5.56 -6.45
CA GLY A 165 5.74 5.03 -6.98
C GLY A 165 5.87 5.25 -8.49
N ILE A 166 4.78 5.08 -9.25
CA ILE A 166 4.76 5.37 -10.68
C ILE A 166 5.05 6.85 -10.95
N VAL A 167 4.39 7.75 -10.23
CA VAL A 167 4.63 9.21 -10.37
C VAL A 167 6.08 9.55 -10.05
N LEU A 168 6.66 9.00 -8.97
CA LEU A 168 8.06 9.24 -8.60
C LEU A 168 9.08 8.71 -9.61
N ILE A 169 8.74 7.67 -10.39
CA ILE A 169 9.61 7.17 -11.48
C ILE A 169 9.44 8.01 -12.75
N SER A 170 8.28 8.65 -12.92
CA SER A 170 7.96 9.42 -14.13
C SER A 170 8.46 10.87 -14.10
N ILE A 171 8.86 11.37 -12.92
CA ILE A 171 9.48 12.69 -12.75
C ILE A 171 10.96 12.61 -13.06
#